data_0557773ff01535a11339e6f0fceee799
#
_entry.id   0557773ff01535a11339e6f0fceee799
#
_cell.length_a   1.000
_cell.length_b   1.000
_cell.length_c   1.000
_cell.angle_alpha   90.00
_cell.angle_beta   90.00
_cell.angle_gamma   90.00
#
_symmetry.space_group_name_H-M   'P 1'
#
loop_
_entity.id
_entity.type
_entity.pdbx_description
1 polymer ?
#
loop_
_entity_poly.entity_id
_entity_poly.type
_entity_poly.pdbx_seq_one_letter_code
_entity_poly.pdbx_strand_id
1 'polypeptide(L)' 'MNFLQLEVFRETICTGSIKRVAEQMNLSERGIVDVINDHERDIGFSLFTQNDKGLEPTSEAHRFYKTVENKF' A
#
# COMPACT_ATOMS: atom_id res chain seq x y z
N MET A 1 12.70 -2.08 3.78
CA MET A 1 11.26 -1.92 4.12
C MET A 1 11.15 -1.45 5.56
N ASN A 2 10.32 -0.47 5.84
CA ASN A 2 10.17 0.08 7.18
C ASN A 2 8.71 -0.05 7.66
N PHE A 3 8.48 0.28 8.93
CA PHE A 3 7.16 0.14 9.53
C PHE A 3 6.11 1.00 8.84
N LEU A 4 6.45 2.23 8.48
CA LEU A 4 5.52 3.12 7.79
C LEU A 4 5.07 2.54 6.45
N GLN A 5 6.00 1.97 5.69
CA GLN A 5 5.68 1.33 4.41
C GLN A 5 4.70 0.17 4.60
N LEU A 6 4.94 -0.66 5.61
CA LEU A 6 4.04 -1.78 5.93
C LEU A 6 2.66 -1.30 6.36
N GLU A 7 2.59 -0.27 7.17
CA GLU A 7 1.33 0.29 7.63
C GLU A 7 0.52 0.85 6.46
N VAL A 8 1.16 1.65 5.61
CA VAL A 8 0.49 2.22 4.44
C VAL A 8 0.00 1.11 3.51
N PHE A 9 0.83 0.11 3.28
CA PHE A 9 0.47 -1.03 2.42
C PHE A 9 -0.76 -1.75 2.96
N ARG A 10 -0.73 -2.11 4.24
CA ARG A 10 -1.84 -2.84 4.88
C ARG A 10 -3.13 -2.03 4.85
N GLU A 11 -3.06 -0.76 5.24
CA GLU A 11 -4.24 0.09 5.25
C GLU A 11 -4.80 0.32 3.86
N THR A 12 -3.93 0.44 2.85
CA THR A 12 -4.36 0.62 1.47
C THR A 12 -5.06 -0.63 0.95
N ILE A 13 -4.56 -1.82 1.27
CA ILE A 13 -5.22 -3.06 0.89
C ILE A 13 -6.58 -3.17 1.56
N CYS A 14 -6.66 -2.84 2.84
CA CYS A 14 -7.91 -2.99 3.60
C CYS A 14 -8.98 -2.00 3.17
N THR A 15 -8.60 -0.77 2.87
CA THR A 15 -9.58 0.29 2.54
C THR A 15 -9.81 0.45 1.05
N GLY A 16 -8.80 0.16 0.23
CA GLY A 16 -8.86 0.41 -1.20
C GLY A 16 -8.89 1.90 -1.56
N SER A 17 -8.52 2.78 -0.64
CA SER A 17 -8.65 4.22 -0.83
C SER A 17 -7.45 4.96 -0.26
N ILE A 18 -6.69 5.62 -1.15
CA ILE A 18 -5.58 6.46 -0.73
C ILE A 18 -6.07 7.62 0.12
N LYS A 19 -7.23 8.18 -0.21
CA LYS A 19 -7.81 9.28 0.55
C LYS A 19 -8.05 8.88 2.01
N ARG A 20 -8.64 7.70 2.22
CA ARG A 20 -8.90 7.23 3.59
C ARG A 20 -7.61 6.97 4.36
N VAL A 21 -6.64 6.36 3.71
CA VAL A 21 -5.35 6.10 4.34
C VAL A 21 -4.68 7.40 4.75
N ALA A 22 -4.71 8.39 3.85
CA ALA A 22 -4.15 9.71 4.15
C ALA A 22 -4.82 10.35 5.38
N GLU A 23 -6.13 10.26 5.45
CA GLU A 23 -6.88 10.79 6.60
C GLU A 23 -6.51 10.05 7.89
N GLN A 24 -6.48 8.71 7.85
CA GLN A 24 -6.17 7.89 9.02
C GLN A 24 -4.77 8.13 9.55
N MET A 25 -3.82 8.33 8.65
CA MET A 25 -2.42 8.49 9.01
C MET A 25 -1.98 9.94 9.14
N ASN A 26 -2.91 10.87 8.94
CA ASN A 26 -2.65 12.30 9.02
C ASN A 26 -1.54 12.74 8.06
N LEU A 27 -1.60 12.22 6.83
CA LEU A 27 -0.66 12.54 5.76
C LEU A 27 -1.46 13.02 4.56
N SER A 28 -0.77 13.67 3.61
CA SER A 28 -1.40 14.04 2.35
C SER A 28 -1.53 12.81 1.46
N GLU A 29 -2.45 12.87 0.49
CA GLU A 29 -2.59 11.78 -0.49
C GLU A 29 -1.28 11.61 -1.28
N ARG A 30 -0.62 12.72 -1.62
CA ARG A 30 0.67 12.68 -2.30
C ARG A 30 1.71 11.96 -1.45
N GLY A 31 1.71 12.23 -0.15
CA GLY A 31 2.62 11.55 0.78
C GLY A 31 2.40 10.05 0.81
N ILE A 32 1.14 9.61 0.79
CA ILE A 32 0.81 8.19 0.74
C ILE A 32 1.32 7.56 -0.56
N VAL A 33 1.08 8.23 -1.70
CA VAL A 33 1.57 7.74 -2.99
C VAL A 33 3.09 7.62 -2.99
N ASP A 34 3.78 8.59 -2.43
CA ASP A 34 5.24 8.57 -2.36
C ASP A 34 5.74 7.39 -1.53
N VAL A 35 5.08 7.10 -0.39
CA VAL A 35 5.44 5.95 0.44
C VAL A 35 5.23 4.64 -0.33
N ILE A 36 4.13 4.53 -1.05
CA ILE A 36 3.86 3.33 -1.85
C ILE A 36 4.91 3.16 -2.94
N ASN A 37 5.23 4.24 -3.65
CA ASN A 37 6.24 4.17 -4.72
C ASN A 37 7.62 3.78 -4.19
N ASP A 38 8.02 4.32 -3.05
CA ASP A 38 9.28 3.96 -2.42
C ASP A 38 9.28 2.49 -2.01
N HIS A 39 8.16 2.01 -1.47
CA HIS A 39 8.02 0.62 -1.06
C HIS A 39 8.15 -0.32 -2.26
N GLU A 40 7.47 0.01 -3.36
CA GLU A 40 7.56 -0.78 -4.59
C GLU A 40 8.98 -0.84 -5.12
N ARG A 41 9.70 0.29 -5.03
CA ARG A 41 11.10 0.36 -5.46
C ARG A 41 11.98 -0.52 -4.59
N ASP A 42 11.75 -0.52 -3.28
CA ASP A 42 12.54 -1.31 -2.33
C ASP A 42 12.34 -2.82 -2.55
N ILE A 43 11.11 -3.25 -2.83
CA ILE A 43 10.81 -4.69 -2.95
C ILE A 43 10.89 -5.19 -4.38
N GLY A 44 10.93 -4.29 -5.38
CA GLY A 44 11.18 -4.65 -6.77
C GLY A 44 9.96 -5.09 -7.57
N PHE A 45 8.74 -4.89 -7.08
CA PHE A 45 7.54 -5.17 -7.85
C PHE A 45 6.41 -4.22 -7.48
N SER A 46 5.40 -4.12 -8.34
CA SER A 46 4.27 -3.22 -8.13
C SER A 46 3.30 -3.81 -7.11
N LEU A 47 2.84 -2.98 -6.19
CA LEU A 47 1.86 -3.37 -5.18
C LEU A 47 0.44 -3.06 -5.61
N PHE A 48 0.24 -1.97 -6.36
CA PHE A 48 -1.09 -1.53 -6.76
C PHE A 48 -1.11 -1.09 -8.21
N THR A 49 -2.26 -1.30 -8.85
CA THR A 49 -2.57 -0.74 -10.15
C THR A 49 -3.79 0.14 -10.01
N GLN A 50 -3.86 1.19 -10.82
CA GLN A 50 -5.00 2.10 -10.84
C GLN A 50 -5.81 1.85 -12.11
N ASN A 51 -7.12 1.69 -11.94
CA ASN A 51 -8.03 1.46 -13.05
C ASN A 51 -9.32 2.27 -12.83
N ASP A 52 -10.33 2.05 -13.68
CA ASP A 52 -11.59 2.79 -13.62
C ASP A 52 -12.32 2.61 -12.29
N LYS A 53 -12.10 1.50 -11.61
CA LYS A 53 -12.73 1.21 -10.32
C LYS A 53 -11.93 1.75 -9.14
N GLY A 54 -10.76 2.30 -9.38
CA GLY A 54 -9.88 2.83 -8.34
C GLY A 54 -8.61 2.03 -8.23
N LEU A 55 -8.10 1.91 -7.02
CA LEU A 55 -6.82 1.28 -6.73
C LEU A 55 -7.03 -0.19 -6.38
N GLU A 56 -6.34 -1.07 -7.09
CA GLU A 56 -6.43 -2.52 -6.86
C GLU A 56 -5.05 -3.11 -6.58
N PRO A 57 -4.95 -4.04 -5.62
CA PRO A 57 -3.67 -4.72 -5.36
C PRO A 57 -3.33 -5.69 -6.50
N THR A 58 -2.04 -5.82 -6.78
CA THR A 58 -1.55 -6.80 -7.75
C THR A 58 -1.58 -8.20 -7.14
N SER A 59 -1.43 -9.24 -7.98
CA SER A 59 -1.32 -10.60 -7.45
C SER A 59 -0.08 -10.77 -6.58
N GLU A 60 1.00 -10.10 -6.92
CA GLU A 60 2.21 -10.09 -6.08
C GLU A 60 1.92 -9.45 -4.72
N ALA A 61 1.12 -8.39 -4.71
CA ALA A 61 0.74 -7.73 -3.46
C ALA A 61 -0.08 -8.65 -2.56
N HIS A 62 -0.99 -9.40 -3.14
CA HIS A 62 -1.79 -10.36 -2.35
C HIS A 62 -0.91 -11.41 -1.68
N ARG A 63 0.07 -11.95 -2.40
CA ARG A 63 0.99 -12.92 -1.84
C ARG A 63 1.87 -12.31 -0.75
N PHE A 64 2.34 -11.09 -1.01
CA PHE A 64 3.14 -10.35 -0.04
C PHE A 64 2.33 -10.06 1.22
N TYR A 65 1.08 -9.67 1.06
CA TYR A 65 0.20 -9.37 2.19
C TYR A 65 0.02 -10.59 3.08
N LYS A 66 -0.20 -11.77 2.50
CA LYS A 66 -0.34 -12.99 3.28
C LYS A 66 0.92 -13.29 4.09
N THR A 67 2.08 -13.07 3.51
CA THR A 67 3.36 -13.27 4.19
C THR A 67 3.51 -12.32 5.36
N VAL A 68 3.15 -11.05 5.16
CA VAL A 68 3.24 -10.02 6.20
C VAL A 68 2.24 -10.29 7.32
N GLU A 69 1.01 -10.68 6.97
CA GLU A 69 -0.04 -10.99 7.95
C GLU A 69 0.37 -12.09 8.90
N ASN A 70 1.02 -13.12 8.38
CA ASN A 70 1.45 -14.25 9.20
C ASN A 70 2.52 -13.87 10.23
N LYS A 71 3.14 -12.71 10.09
CA LYS A 71 4.19 -12.23 11.00
C LYS A 71 3.66 -11.24 12.04
N PHE A 72 2.46 -10.79 11.86
CA PHE A 72 1.80 -9.93 12.81
C PHE A 72 0.90 -10.75 13.71
#